data_faeedccc7f0e2ff4a78694d27a421cf6
#
_entry.id   faeedccc7f0e2ff4a78694d27a421cf6
#
_cell.length_a   1.000
_cell.length_b   1.000
_cell.length_c   1.000
_cell.angle_alpha   90.00
_cell.angle_beta   90.00
_cell.angle_gamma   90.00
#
_symmetry.space_group_name_H-M   'P 1'
#
loop_
_entity.id
_entity.type
_entity.pdbx_description
1 polymer ?
#
loop_
_entity_poly.entity_id
_entity_poly.type
_entity_poly.pdbx_seq_one_letter_code
_entity_poly.pdbx_strand_id
1 'polypeptide(L)'
;QYIAIGVACVGLILVLQPWQLDFTSLKSALLAILSGVSWGAGAIVAKRMYTRYPQVDLLALTTWQMLYAAVVMSVVAWLVPQRAVDWQPDVFWALAYSAILATALAWSLWLFVLRNLPASIAGLSTLAVPVCGVLFSWWLLHENPGKVEGCGIALIVLALAMISIKRRGA
;
A
#
# COMPACT_ATOMS: atom_id res chain seq x y z
N GLN A 1 -10.47 -18.29 -5.77
CA GLN A 1 -10.02 -16.91 -5.70
C GLN A 1 -10.88 -16.09 -4.73
N TYR A 2 -12.21 -16.13 -4.86
CA TYR A 2 -13.14 -15.37 -3.99
C TYR A 2 -13.03 -15.75 -2.51
N ILE A 3 -12.85 -17.03 -2.19
CA ILE A 3 -12.66 -17.49 -0.81
C ILE A 3 -11.38 -16.90 -0.21
N ALA A 4 -10.28 -16.90 -0.95
CA ALA A 4 -9.02 -16.33 -0.48
C ALA A 4 -9.13 -14.81 -0.26
N ILE A 5 -9.86 -14.09 -1.13
CA ILE A 5 -10.14 -12.67 -0.92
C ILE A 5 -10.97 -12.46 0.35
N GLY A 6 -12.02 -13.27 0.56
CA GLY A 6 -12.82 -13.20 1.79
C GLY A 6 -12.00 -13.43 3.06
N VAL A 7 -11.15 -14.46 3.06
CA VAL A 7 -10.22 -14.75 4.18
C VAL A 7 -9.25 -13.60 4.42
N ALA A 8 -8.70 -13.02 3.34
CA ALA A 8 -7.82 -11.86 3.43
C ALA A 8 -8.51 -10.62 4.01
N CYS A 9 -9.75 -10.34 3.59
CA CYS A 9 -10.54 -9.23 4.13
C CYS A 9 -10.82 -9.40 5.63
N VAL A 10 -11.20 -10.62 6.07
CA VAL A 10 -11.39 -10.91 7.49
C VAL A 10 -10.09 -10.72 8.26
N GLY A 11 -8.97 -11.25 7.73
CA GLY A 11 -7.66 -11.07 8.34
C GLY A 11 -7.27 -9.60 8.47
N LEU A 12 -7.51 -8.79 7.44
CA LEU A 12 -7.23 -7.36 7.47
C LEU A 12 -8.09 -6.61 8.50
N ILE A 13 -9.38 -6.95 8.62
CA ILE A 13 -10.27 -6.37 9.64
C ILE A 13 -9.78 -6.71 11.06
N LEU A 14 -9.29 -7.93 11.28
CA LEU A 14 -8.75 -8.34 12.57
C LEU A 14 -7.43 -7.63 12.91
N VAL A 15 -6.58 -7.34 11.92
CA VAL A 15 -5.34 -6.57 12.11
C VAL A 15 -5.65 -5.11 12.40
N LEU A 16 -6.56 -4.50 11.64
CA LEU A 16 -6.91 -3.07 11.78
C LEU A 16 -7.77 -2.79 13.02
N GLN A 17 -8.48 -3.77 13.57
CA GLN A 17 -9.35 -3.66 14.74
C GLN A 17 -10.22 -2.39 14.74
N PRO A 18 -11.08 -2.15 13.73
CA PRO A 18 -11.83 -0.90 13.57
C PRO A 18 -12.76 -0.60 14.76
N TRP A 19 -13.10 -1.61 15.59
CA TRP A 19 -13.90 -1.45 16.81
C TRP A 19 -13.17 -0.77 17.98
N GLN A 20 -11.85 -0.61 17.87
CA GLN A 20 -11.03 0.13 18.85
C GLN A 20 -10.86 1.62 18.45
N LEU A 21 -11.33 2.00 17.25
CA LEU A 21 -11.25 3.37 16.77
C LEU A 21 -12.34 4.24 17.41
N ASP A 22 -11.96 5.36 18.00
CA ASP A 22 -12.90 6.36 18.50
C ASP A 22 -13.69 7.02 17.36
N PHE A 23 -14.93 7.45 17.62
CA PHE A 23 -15.79 8.11 16.62
C PHE A 23 -15.19 9.40 16.05
N THR A 24 -14.28 10.06 16.75
CA THR A 24 -13.51 11.21 16.24
C THR A 24 -12.63 10.84 15.04
N SER A 25 -12.32 9.56 14.85
CA SER A 25 -11.50 9.05 13.75
C SER A 25 -12.32 8.66 12.49
N LEU A 26 -13.67 8.78 12.51
CA LEU A 26 -14.53 8.38 11.39
C LEU A 26 -14.15 9.10 10.08
N LYS A 27 -13.84 10.40 10.13
CA LYS A 27 -13.37 11.17 8.96
C LYS A 27 -12.06 10.59 8.42
N SER A 28 -11.12 10.28 9.30
CA SER A 28 -9.82 9.69 8.93
C SER A 28 -10.00 8.29 8.33
N ALA A 29 -10.89 7.48 8.90
CA ALA A 29 -11.22 6.16 8.37
C ALA A 29 -11.86 6.25 6.97
N LEU A 30 -12.79 7.17 6.75
CA LEU A 30 -13.42 7.39 5.45
C LEU A 30 -12.40 7.86 4.40
N LEU A 31 -11.50 8.78 4.77
CA LEU A 31 -10.41 9.23 3.89
C LEU A 31 -9.45 8.09 3.54
N ALA A 32 -9.13 7.21 4.50
CA ALA A 32 -8.28 6.05 4.27
C ALA A 32 -8.94 5.06 3.29
N ILE A 33 -10.25 4.78 3.45
CA ILE A 33 -11.00 3.92 2.53
C ILE A 33 -11.02 4.54 1.13
N LEU A 34 -11.33 5.83 1.02
CA LEU A 34 -11.37 6.54 -0.26
C LEU A 34 -9.99 6.52 -0.95
N SER A 35 -8.92 6.71 -0.19
CA SER A 35 -7.54 6.58 -0.69
C SER A 35 -7.26 5.17 -1.24
N GLY A 36 -7.65 4.12 -0.51
CA GLY A 36 -7.49 2.74 -0.95
C GLY A 36 -8.29 2.43 -2.22
N VAL A 37 -9.53 2.89 -2.31
CA VAL A 37 -10.37 2.74 -3.52
C VAL A 37 -9.73 3.48 -4.71
N SER A 38 -9.27 4.71 -4.50
CA SER A 38 -8.60 5.50 -5.53
C SER A 38 -7.32 4.82 -6.03
N TRP A 39 -6.50 4.30 -5.11
CA TRP A 39 -5.29 3.55 -5.45
C TRP A 39 -5.60 2.28 -6.25
N GLY A 40 -6.59 1.51 -5.83
CA GLY A 40 -7.05 0.31 -6.54
C GLY A 40 -7.58 0.62 -7.95
N ALA A 41 -8.37 1.69 -8.10
CA ALA A 41 -8.84 2.16 -9.40
C ALA A 41 -7.66 2.57 -10.29
N GLY A 42 -6.68 3.30 -9.76
CA GLY A 42 -5.45 3.67 -10.47
C GLY A 42 -4.66 2.45 -10.97
N ALA A 43 -4.55 1.40 -10.14
CA ALA A 43 -3.89 0.15 -10.52
C ALA A 43 -4.61 -0.55 -11.69
N ILE A 44 -5.96 -0.55 -11.69
CA ILE A 44 -6.76 -1.13 -12.79
C ILE A 44 -6.56 -0.33 -14.09
N VAL A 45 -6.58 0.99 -14.01
CA VAL A 45 -6.34 1.89 -15.16
C VAL A 45 -4.95 1.67 -15.71
N ALA A 46 -3.92 1.66 -14.87
CA ALA A 46 -2.55 1.41 -15.27
C ALA A 46 -2.40 0.04 -15.96
N LYS A 47 -3.02 -1.01 -15.40
CA LYS A 47 -3.00 -2.35 -16.00
C LYS A 47 -3.65 -2.38 -17.38
N ARG A 48 -4.82 -1.72 -17.54
CA ARG A 48 -5.48 -1.59 -18.84
C ARG A 48 -4.64 -0.86 -19.86
N MET A 49 -3.96 0.19 -19.41
CA MET A 49 -3.06 0.96 -20.25
C MET A 49 -1.88 0.11 -20.75
N TYR A 50 -1.22 -0.66 -19.86
CA TYR A 50 -0.11 -1.55 -20.25
C TYR A 50 -0.53 -2.67 -21.21
N THR A 51 -1.76 -3.20 -21.06
CA THR A 51 -2.26 -4.19 -22.01
C THR A 51 -2.57 -3.60 -23.38
N ARG A 52 -3.03 -2.35 -23.42
CA ARG A 52 -3.38 -1.68 -24.68
C ARG A 52 -2.17 -1.07 -25.39
N TYR A 53 -1.18 -0.63 -24.63
CA TYR A 53 0.03 0.07 -25.11
C TYR A 53 1.29 -0.56 -24.52
N PRO A 54 1.70 -1.77 -24.98
CA PRO A 54 2.85 -2.48 -24.39
C PRO A 54 4.19 -1.74 -24.52
N GLN A 55 4.29 -0.83 -25.51
CA GLN A 55 5.48 -0.01 -25.81
C GLN A 55 5.68 1.18 -24.86
N VAL A 56 4.73 1.45 -23.95
CA VAL A 56 4.86 2.59 -23.04
C VAL A 56 6.06 2.39 -22.12
N ASP A 57 6.94 3.38 -22.09
CA ASP A 57 8.07 3.38 -21.16
C ASP A 57 7.58 3.56 -19.73
N LEU A 58 7.93 2.59 -18.89
CA LEU A 58 7.56 2.54 -17.50
C LEU A 58 8.15 3.70 -16.69
N LEU A 59 9.42 4.03 -16.96
CA LEU A 59 10.10 5.11 -16.25
C LEU A 59 9.53 6.47 -16.63
N ALA A 60 9.28 6.71 -17.91
CA ALA A 60 8.65 7.94 -18.37
C ALA A 60 7.26 8.11 -17.74
N LEU A 61 6.43 7.06 -17.73
CA LEU A 61 5.12 7.10 -17.09
C LEU A 61 5.22 7.41 -15.59
N THR A 62 6.13 6.73 -14.89
CA THR A 62 6.35 6.96 -13.45
C THR A 62 6.76 8.41 -13.20
N THR A 63 7.69 8.92 -13.99
CA THR A 63 8.17 10.30 -13.85
C THR A 63 7.03 11.32 -14.01
N TRP A 64 6.20 11.15 -15.03
CA TRP A 64 5.06 12.04 -15.23
C TRP A 64 4.03 11.95 -14.12
N GLN A 65 3.72 10.73 -13.63
CA GLN A 65 2.81 10.54 -12.49
C GLN A 65 3.34 11.23 -11.24
N MET A 66 4.63 11.08 -10.91
CA MET A 66 5.25 11.73 -9.77
C MET A 66 5.28 13.25 -9.91
N LEU A 67 5.54 13.77 -11.12
CA LEU A 67 5.53 15.21 -11.38
C LEU A 67 4.14 15.80 -11.16
N TYR A 68 3.08 15.17 -11.71
CA TYR A 68 1.70 15.61 -11.47
C TYR A 68 1.35 15.57 -9.99
N ALA A 69 1.68 14.49 -9.29
CA ALA A 69 1.43 14.38 -7.86
C ALA A 69 2.17 15.47 -7.07
N ALA A 70 3.44 15.75 -7.42
CA ALA A 70 4.23 16.79 -6.79
C ALA A 70 3.60 18.19 -6.96
N VAL A 71 3.15 18.53 -8.19
CA VAL A 71 2.46 19.80 -8.45
C VAL A 71 1.19 19.93 -7.62
N VAL A 72 0.32 18.90 -7.65
CA VAL A 72 -0.93 18.92 -6.90
C VAL A 72 -0.67 19.05 -5.40
N MET A 73 0.27 18.27 -4.87
CA MET A 73 0.61 18.30 -3.43
C MET A 73 1.27 19.61 -3.02
N SER A 74 2.07 20.23 -3.91
CA SER A 74 2.63 21.58 -3.64
C SER A 74 1.54 22.64 -3.54
N VAL A 75 0.54 22.58 -4.41
CA VAL A 75 -0.61 23.49 -4.35
C VAL A 75 -1.40 23.27 -3.05
N VAL A 76 -1.68 22.02 -2.68
CA VAL A 76 -2.35 21.69 -1.42
C VAL A 76 -1.55 22.17 -0.21
N ALA A 77 -0.24 21.94 -0.20
CA ALA A 77 0.63 22.39 0.89
C ALA A 77 0.67 23.91 1.03
N TRP A 78 0.54 24.64 -0.08
CA TRP A 78 0.46 26.11 -0.07
C TRP A 78 -0.89 26.62 0.46
N LEU A 79 -1.99 25.93 0.14
CA LEU A 79 -3.35 26.33 0.55
C LEU A 79 -3.69 25.94 1.99
N VAL A 80 -3.09 24.90 2.52
CA VAL A 80 -3.38 24.37 3.86
C VAL A 80 -2.29 24.81 4.84
N PRO A 81 -2.64 25.45 5.97
CA PRO A 81 -1.66 25.82 6.99
C PRO A 81 -0.87 24.60 7.46
N GLN A 82 0.45 24.67 7.34
CA GLN A 82 1.35 23.61 7.75
C GLN A 82 2.00 23.93 9.11
N ARG A 83 2.34 22.91 9.87
CA ARG A 83 3.19 23.08 11.05
C ARG A 83 4.61 23.38 10.61
N ALA A 84 5.33 24.22 11.37
CA ALA A 84 6.74 24.44 11.14
C ALA A 84 7.51 23.12 11.27
N VAL A 85 8.38 22.85 10.29
CA VAL A 85 9.25 21.67 10.32
C VAL A 85 10.52 22.02 11.07
N ASP A 86 10.83 21.23 12.08
CA ASP A 86 12.13 21.32 12.77
C ASP A 86 13.17 20.57 11.95
N TRP A 87 14.01 21.32 11.25
CA TRP A 87 15.00 20.81 10.31
C TRP A 87 16.23 20.27 11.03
N GLN A 88 16.13 19.03 11.49
CA GLN A 88 17.25 18.29 12.08
C GLN A 88 17.86 17.33 11.04
N PRO A 89 19.12 16.87 11.22
CA PRO A 89 19.77 15.93 10.31
C PRO A 89 18.96 14.66 10.05
N ASP A 90 18.28 14.15 11.06
CA ASP A 90 17.44 12.94 10.96
C ASP A 90 16.25 13.14 10.02
N VAL A 91 15.69 14.36 9.98
CA VAL A 91 14.59 14.71 9.06
C VAL A 91 15.07 14.66 7.60
N PHE A 92 16.29 15.11 7.31
CA PHE A 92 16.87 15.03 5.98
C PHE A 92 17.08 13.58 5.53
N TRP A 93 17.59 12.72 6.41
CA TRP A 93 17.75 11.29 6.09
C TRP A 93 16.41 10.59 5.91
N ALA A 94 15.43 10.88 6.77
CA ALA A 94 14.08 10.35 6.62
C ALA A 94 13.42 10.82 5.31
N LEU A 95 13.61 12.09 4.93
CA LEU A 95 13.10 12.65 3.68
C LEU A 95 13.78 12.01 2.46
N ALA A 96 15.11 11.87 2.49
CA ALA A 96 15.86 11.22 1.42
C ALA A 96 15.43 9.75 1.25
N TYR A 97 15.29 9.00 2.32
CA TYR A 97 14.76 7.63 2.32
C TYR A 97 13.36 7.60 1.71
N SER A 98 12.46 8.46 2.17
CA SER A 98 11.07 8.51 1.70
C SER A 98 10.97 8.88 0.22
N ALA A 99 11.77 9.84 -0.25
CA ALA A 99 11.73 10.28 -1.64
C ALA A 99 12.34 9.24 -2.59
N ILE A 100 13.52 8.72 -2.27
CA ILE A 100 14.29 7.87 -3.18
C ILE A 100 13.84 6.41 -3.08
N LEU A 101 13.87 5.82 -1.89
CA LEU A 101 13.60 4.39 -1.72
C LEU A 101 12.11 4.08 -1.61
N ALA A 102 11.41 4.76 -0.71
CA ALA A 102 10.01 4.46 -0.43
C ALA A 102 9.05 5.02 -1.49
N THR A 103 9.45 6.03 -2.26
CA THR A 103 8.61 6.59 -3.33
C THR A 103 9.15 6.21 -4.70
N ALA A 104 10.30 6.76 -5.14
CA ALA A 104 10.73 6.59 -6.53
C ALA A 104 11.02 5.13 -6.89
N LEU A 105 11.82 4.44 -6.09
CA LEU A 105 12.18 3.03 -6.34
C LEU A 105 10.98 2.10 -6.13
N ALA A 106 10.30 2.21 -4.99
CA ALA A 106 9.19 1.32 -4.67
C ALA A 106 8.02 1.46 -5.65
N TRP A 107 7.72 2.68 -6.10
CA TRP A 107 6.68 2.92 -7.09
C TRP A 107 7.06 2.36 -8.47
N SER A 108 8.31 2.53 -8.89
CA SER A 108 8.81 1.94 -10.14
C SER A 108 8.74 0.40 -10.13
N LEU A 109 9.12 -0.23 -9.00
CA LEU A 109 8.98 -1.67 -8.80
C LEU A 109 7.51 -2.12 -8.79
N TRP A 110 6.63 -1.34 -8.17
CA TRP A 110 5.19 -1.61 -8.18
C TRP A 110 4.62 -1.63 -9.60
N LEU A 111 4.94 -0.63 -10.40
CA LEU A 111 4.49 -0.58 -11.79
C LEU A 111 5.08 -1.72 -12.63
N PHE A 112 6.32 -2.11 -12.37
CA PHE A 112 6.93 -3.29 -12.99
C PHE A 112 6.15 -4.57 -12.64
N VAL A 113 5.80 -4.77 -11.37
CA VAL A 113 4.97 -5.89 -10.92
C VAL A 113 3.60 -5.85 -11.59
N LEU A 114 2.95 -4.70 -11.62
CA LEU A 114 1.63 -4.51 -12.22
C LEU A 114 1.65 -4.74 -13.74
N ARG A 115 2.74 -4.41 -14.42
CA ARG A 115 2.91 -4.69 -15.85
C ARG A 115 2.98 -6.19 -16.12
N ASN A 116 3.72 -6.94 -15.31
CA ASN A 116 4.02 -8.35 -15.54
C ASN A 116 3.01 -9.33 -14.91
N LEU A 117 2.26 -8.91 -13.90
CA LEU A 117 1.30 -9.75 -13.20
C LEU A 117 -0.15 -9.28 -13.43
N PRO A 118 -1.16 -10.18 -13.33
CA PRO A 118 -2.55 -9.78 -13.27
C PRO A 118 -2.81 -8.83 -12.09
N ALA A 119 -3.66 -7.81 -12.28
CA ALA A 119 -3.94 -6.80 -11.26
C ALA A 119 -4.46 -7.39 -9.94
N SER A 120 -5.23 -8.48 -10.00
CA SER A 120 -5.71 -9.19 -8.82
C SER A 120 -4.58 -9.82 -8.00
N ILE A 121 -3.56 -10.37 -8.67
CA ILE A 121 -2.40 -10.98 -7.98
C ILE A 121 -1.50 -9.89 -7.41
N ALA A 122 -1.23 -8.84 -8.19
CA ALA A 122 -0.48 -7.69 -7.72
C ALA A 122 -1.16 -7.04 -6.50
N GLY A 123 -2.49 -6.83 -6.54
CA GLY A 123 -3.25 -6.30 -5.41
C GLY A 123 -3.23 -7.20 -4.18
N LEU A 124 -3.32 -8.52 -4.36
CA LEU A 124 -3.26 -9.45 -3.24
C LEU A 124 -1.85 -9.52 -2.59
N SER A 125 -0.78 -9.34 -3.37
CA SER A 125 0.57 -9.31 -2.81
C SER A 125 0.79 -8.12 -1.86
N THR A 126 0.04 -7.03 -2.01
CA THR A 126 0.12 -5.89 -1.08
C THR A 126 -0.42 -6.20 0.31
N LEU A 127 -1.19 -7.28 0.48
CA LEU A 127 -1.60 -7.76 1.80
C LEU A 127 -0.42 -8.25 2.66
N ALA A 128 0.74 -8.52 2.04
CA ALA A 128 1.97 -8.78 2.79
C ALA A 128 2.47 -7.53 3.56
N VAL A 129 2.11 -6.32 3.10
CA VAL A 129 2.58 -5.06 3.72
C VAL A 129 2.17 -4.95 5.19
N PRO A 130 0.88 -5.08 5.59
CA PRO A 130 0.49 -5.03 6.98
C PRO A 130 1.13 -6.18 7.80
N VAL A 131 1.32 -7.36 7.21
CA VAL A 131 2.01 -8.48 7.89
C VAL A 131 3.45 -8.10 8.19
N CYS A 132 4.18 -7.59 7.19
CA CYS A 132 5.54 -7.10 7.39
C CYS A 132 5.60 -5.96 8.42
N GLY A 133 4.63 -5.03 8.38
CA GLY A 133 4.54 -3.92 9.33
C GLY A 133 4.49 -4.42 10.78
N VAL A 134 3.59 -5.36 11.08
CA VAL A 134 3.47 -5.93 12.44
C VAL A 134 4.72 -6.74 12.83
N LEU A 135 5.29 -7.52 11.92
CA LEU A 135 6.52 -8.28 12.20
C LEU A 135 7.71 -7.35 12.50
N PHE A 136 7.85 -6.25 11.75
CA PHE A 136 8.90 -5.27 12.01
C PHE A 136 8.64 -4.48 13.30
N SER A 137 7.41 -4.11 13.62
CA SER A 137 7.04 -3.48 14.89
C SER A 137 7.40 -4.40 16.07
N TRP A 138 7.05 -5.68 15.98
CA TRP A 138 7.41 -6.67 16.99
C TRP A 138 8.93 -6.80 17.16
N TRP A 139 9.65 -6.88 16.05
CA TRP A 139 11.12 -7.10 16.09
C TRP A 139 11.90 -5.86 16.51
N LEU A 140 11.53 -4.66 16.00
CA LEU A 140 12.25 -3.41 16.25
C LEU A 140 11.81 -2.69 17.52
N LEU A 141 10.51 -2.68 17.78
CA LEU A 141 9.91 -1.94 18.89
C LEU A 141 9.60 -2.83 20.11
N HIS A 142 9.81 -4.15 19.97
CA HIS A 142 9.46 -5.16 20.99
C HIS A 142 7.98 -5.13 21.40
N GLU A 143 7.11 -4.64 20.51
CA GLU A 143 5.67 -4.62 20.70
C GLU A 143 5.11 -6.00 20.35
N ASN A 144 4.64 -6.74 21.35
CA ASN A 144 4.02 -8.05 21.11
C ASN A 144 2.65 -7.88 20.45
N PRO A 145 2.44 -8.46 19.25
CA PRO A 145 1.14 -8.41 18.60
C PRO A 145 0.07 -9.05 19.50
N GLY A 146 -1.07 -8.39 19.61
CA GLY A 146 -2.20 -8.93 20.35
C GLY A 146 -2.71 -10.25 19.73
N LYS A 147 -3.43 -11.06 20.51
CA LYS A 147 -3.99 -12.33 20.01
C LYS A 147 -4.87 -12.15 18.78
N VAL A 148 -5.63 -11.08 18.72
CA VAL A 148 -6.52 -10.75 17.59
C VAL A 148 -5.70 -10.39 16.35
N GLU A 149 -4.66 -9.57 16.49
CA GLU A 149 -3.73 -9.22 15.41
C GLU A 149 -3.01 -10.47 14.88
N GLY A 150 -2.53 -11.32 15.77
CA GLY A 150 -1.88 -12.59 15.40
C GLY A 150 -2.80 -13.51 14.58
N CYS A 151 -4.08 -13.62 14.95
CA CYS A 151 -5.08 -14.33 14.16
C CYS A 151 -5.28 -13.66 12.78
N GLY A 152 -5.35 -12.33 12.74
CA GLY A 152 -5.48 -11.59 11.48
C GLY A 152 -4.30 -11.83 10.53
N ILE A 153 -3.07 -11.78 11.05
CA ILE A 153 -1.85 -12.09 10.30
C ILE A 153 -1.88 -13.51 9.74
N ALA A 154 -2.24 -14.49 10.58
CA ALA A 154 -2.34 -15.89 10.16
C ALA A 154 -3.34 -16.07 9.00
N LEU A 155 -4.49 -15.40 9.05
CA LEU A 155 -5.49 -15.44 7.97
C LEU A 155 -4.97 -14.77 6.69
N ILE A 156 -4.26 -13.66 6.76
CA ILE A 156 -3.65 -13.01 5.58
C ILE A 156 -2.63 -13.95 4.95
N VAL A 157 -1.73 -14.52 5.74
CA VAL A 157 -0.72 -15.47 5.25
C VAL A 157 -1.37 -16.69 4.61
N LEU A 158 -2.42 -17.23 5.22
CA LEU A 158 -3.21 -18.34 4.67
C LEU A 158 -3.84 -17.97 3.33
N ALA A 159 -4.44 -16.79 3.22
CA ALA A 159 -5.02 -16.30 1.97
C ALA A 159 -3.98 -16.18 0.85
N LEU A 160 -2.80 -15.64 1.15
CA LEU A 160 -1.67 -15.55 0.22
C LEU A 160 -1.18 -16.94 -0.22
N ALA A 161 -1.08 -17.88 0.72
CA ALA A 161 -0.70 -19.27 0.43
C ALA A 161 -1.71 -19.96 -0.48
N MET A 162 -3.02 -19.81 -0.21
CA MET A 162 -4.10 -20.37 -1.05
C MET A 162 -4.03 -19.88 -2.50
N ILE A 163 -3.67 -18.63 -2.72
CA ILE A 163 -3.54 -18.05 -4.07
C ILE A 163 -2.28 -18.57 -4.76
N SER A 164 -1.17 -18.68 -4.02
CA SER A 164 0.11 -19.16 -4.55
C SER A 164 0.06 -20.62 -4.97
N ILE A 165 -0.62 -21.47 -4.20
CA ILE A 165 -0.74 -22.91 -4.49
C ILE A 165 -1.62 -23.14 -5.74
N LYS A 166 -2.74 -22.43 -5.87
CA LYS A 166 -3.64 -22.59 -7.02
C LYS A 166 -2.98 -22.19 -8.35
N ARG A 167 -1.94 -21.38 -8.33
CA ARG A 167 -1.21 -20.98 -9.53
C ARG A 167 -0.20 -22.03 -10.02
N ARG A 168 0.28 -22.92 -9.13
CA ARG A 168 1.22 -23.99 -9.50
C ARG A 168 0.51 -25.18 -10.15
N GLY A 169 -0.81 -25.25 -10.05
CA GLY A 169 -1.62 -26.34 -10.61
C GLY A 169 -2.43 -25.94 -11.87
N ALA A 170 -2.22 -24.76 -12.44
CA ALA A 170 -2.81 -24.29 -13.68
C ALA A 170 -1.72 -23.91 -14.68
#